data_aad93e260e817e59caa62a32b6094d6f
#
_entry.id   aad93e260e817e59caa62a32b6094d6f
#
_cell.length_a   1.000
_cell.length_b   1.000
_cell.length_c   1.000
_cell.angle_alpha   90.00
_cell.angle_beta   90.00
_cell.angle_gamma   90.00
#
_symmetry.space_group_name_H-M   'P 1'
#
loop_
_entity.id
_entity.type
_entity.pdbx_description
1 polymer ?
#
loop_
_entity_poly.entity_id
_entity_poly.type
_entity_poly.pdbx_seq_one_letter_code
_entity_poly.pdbx_strand_id
1 'polypeptide(L)'
;MAEILDGKKLADKIKEGVKAEVASLKNSGIDVGLGLLLTGDNPASEQYYHTTLGACRNVGITVYEFRLPETASLNELLNVVQSINRDERIHGLLMLMPLPRKINARRVINALVPEKDIDGLGSISVGRLAADESSSQLLGQDKANMTGHAGLMRASWSFLPCTPFGVIRLLEYYKVPIRGMHAVIIGKSLAVGKPLSMMFLAKEATVTICHRETRDLGDMTRQADILCSATGRAGLIRGDMIKKGAVVVDIGINMLKDGTVVGDVDFGPVAEKASLITPVPGGVGPVTVAMLLENTVRSAQRSDLLYPPMMIV
;
A
#
# COMPACT_ATOMS: atom_id res chain seq x y z
N MET A 1 -10.93 21.32 17.17
CA MET A 1 -11.05 20.39 16.04
C MET A 1 -9.64 19.94 15.63
N ALA A 2 -9.50 18.67 15.26
CA ALA A 2 -8.25 18.14 14.74
C ALA A 2 -7.83 18.80 13.44
N GLU A 3 -6.51 18.88 13.18
CA GLU A 3 -5.98 19.18 11.86
C GLU A 3 -6.19 17.96 10.94
N ILE A 4 -6.47 18.22 9.66
CA ILE A 4 -6.76 17.16 8.69
C ILE A 4 -5.47 16.65 8.06
N LEU A 5 -5.23 15.36 8.18
CA LEU A 5 -4.21 14.63 7.43
C LEU A 5 -4.71 14.39 5.99
N ASP A 6 -4.60 15.40 5.14
CA ASP A 6 -5.05 15.35 3.74
C ASP A 6 -4.11 14.47 2.89
N GLY A 7 -4.55 13.24 2.66
CA GLY A 7 -3.79 12.29 1.85
C GLY A 7 -3.82 12.60 0.36
N LYS A 8 -4.86 13.31 -0.12
CA LYS A 8 -4.92 13.73 -1.53
C LYS A 8 -3.77 14.67 -1.88
N LYS A 9 -3.49 15.63 -1.01
CA LYS A 9 -2.38 16.58 -1.17
C LYS A 9 -1.02 15.87 -1.29
N LEU A 10 -0.76 14.87 -0.43
CA LEU A 10 0.47 14.06 -0.52
C LEU A 10 0.47 13.22 -1.80
N ALA A 11 -0.64 12.55 -2.11
CA ALA A 11 -0.76 11.71 -3.29
C ALA A 11 -0.49 12.47 -4.59
N ASP A 12 -1.02 13.70 -4.71
CA ASP A 12 -0.82 14.52 -5.90
C ASP A 12 0.66 14.90 -6.06
N LYS A 13 1.35 15.27 -4.96
CA LYS A 13 2.80 15.52 -4.97
C LYS A 13 3.62 14.29 -5.41
N ILE A 14 3.25 13.09 -4.93
CA ILE A 14 3.93 11.85 -5.33
C ILE A 14 3.69 11.57 -6.81
N LYS A 15 2.43 11.71 -7.30
CA LYS A 15 2.09 11.50 -8.71
C LYS A 15 2.80 12.46 -9.65
N GLU A 16 3.04 13.70 -9.25
CA GLU A 16 3.86 14.65 -10.03
C GLU A 16 5.28 14.11 -10.21
N GLY A 17 5.91 13.61 -9.15
CA GLY A 17 7.24 12.97 -9.22
C GLY A 17 7.22 11.72 -10.12
N VAL A 18 6.24 10.85 -9.92
CA VAL A 18 6.04 9.64 -10.75
C VAL A 18 5.90 10.00 -12.22
N LYS A 19 5.10 11.01 -12.56
CA LYS A 19 4.90 11.46 -13.94
C LYS A 19 6.21 11.92 -14.59
N ALA A 20 7.05 12.65 -13.86
CA ALA A 20 8.35 13.09 -14.34
C ALA A 20 9.30 11.89 -14.58
N GLU A 21 9.31 10.91 -13.65
CA GLU A 21 10.13 9.70 -13.78
C GLU A 21 9.67 8.81 -14.94
N VAL A 22 8.34 8.64 -15.15
CA VAL A 22 7.77 7.90 -16.30
C VAL A 22 8.21 8.56 -17.61
N ALA A 23 8.13 9.89 -17.71
CA ALA A 23 8.57 10.61 -18.90
C ALA A 23 10.09 10.42 -19.17
N SER A 24 10.90 10.43 -18.11
CA SER A 24 12.35 10.18 -18.20
C SER A 24 12.65 8.76 -18.71
N LEU A 25 11.99 7.73 -18.14
CA LEU A 25 12.14 6.34 -18.56
C LEU A 25 11.72 6.15 -20.02
N LYS A 26 10.62 6.77 -20.43
CA LYS A 26 10.15 6.71 -21.81
C LYS A 26 11.17 7.30 -22.79
N ASN A 27 11.81 8.39 -22.43
CA ASN A 27 12.90 8.97 -23.24
C ASN A 27 14.13 8.06 -23.34
N SER A 28 14.30 7.14 -22.38
CA SER A 28 15.34 6.11 -22.38
C SER A 28 14.90 4.81 -23.05
N GLY A 29 13.69 4.78 -23.65
CA GLY A 29 13.15 3.61 -24.36
C GLY A 29 12.38 2.62 -23.49
N ILE A 30 12.06 2.98 -22.23
CA ILE A 30 11.32 2.12 -21.30
C ILE A 30 9.90 2.62 -21.14
N ASP A 31 8.93 1.85 -21.66
CA ASP A 31 7.52 2.09 -21.39
C ASP A 31 7.09 1.37 -20.11
N VAL A 32 6.84 2.17 -19.04
CA VAL A 32 6.44 1.61 -17.75
C VAL A 32 5.07 0.94 -17.86
N GLY A 33 5.00 -0.35 -17.52
CA GLY A 33 3.79 -1.18 -17.63
C GLY A 33 3.32 -1.73 -16.29
N LEU A 34 2.00 -1.66 -16.05
CA LEU A 34 1.31 -2.22 -14.88
C LEU A 34 0.26 -3.23 -15.31
N GLY A 35 0.33 -4.45 -14.79
CA GLY A 35 -0.77 -5.42 -14.88
C GLY A 35 -1.84 -5.13 -13.83
N LEU A 36 -3.11 -5.09 -14.24
CA LEU A 36 -4.26 -5.05 -13.33
C LEU A 36 -5.04 -6.35 -13.47
N LEU A 37 -5.09 -7.16 -12.42
CA LEU A 37 -5.85 -8.41 -12.38
C LEU A 37 -7.10 -8.25 -11.51
N LEU A 38 -8.26 -8.30 -12.14
CA LEU A 38 -9.56 -8.31 -11.49
C LEU A 38 -10.23 -9.67 -11.69
N THR A 39 -10.76 -10.24 -10.61
CA THR A 39 -11.49 -11.53 -10.66
C THR A 39 -12.86 -11.36 -10.04
N GLY A 40 -13.91 -11.66 -10.80
CA GLY A 40 -15.29 -11.43 -10.41
C GLY A 40 -15.73 -9.99 -10.61
N ASP A 41 -16.86 -9.63 -10.01
CA ASP A 41 -17.59 -8.38 -10.19
C ASP A 41 -17.84 -7.62 -8.86
N ASN A 42 -16.96 -7.80 -7.87
CA ASN A 42 -17.09 -7.11 -6.59
C ASN A 42 -17.07 -5.58 -6.78
N PRO A 43 -18.10 -4.83 -6.36
CA PRO A 43 -18.22 -3.40 -6.65
C PRO A 43 -17.04 -2.55 -6.09
N ALA A 44 -16.53 -2.91 -4.90
CA ALA A 44 -15.39 -2.19 -4.31
C ALA A 44 -14.11 -2.44 -5.10
N SER A 45 -13.91 -3.67 -5.59
CA SER A 45 -12.77 -4.02 -6.46
C SER A 45 -12.86 -3.31 -7.81
N GLU A 46 -14.04 -3.25 -8.42
CA GLU A 46 -14.28 -2.50 -9.67
C GLU A 46 -14.01 -1.01 -9.49
N GLN A 47 -14.47 -0.41 -8.41
CA GLN A 47 -14.20 1.00 -8.13
C GLN A 47 -12.70 1.26 -7.96
N TYR A 48 -12.00 0.39 -7.23
CA TYR A 48 -10.55 0.52 -7.04
C TYR A 48 -9.79 0.29 -8.36
N TYR A 49 -10.26 -0.65 -9.19
CA TYR A 49 -9.75 -0.88 -10.53
C TYR A 49 -9.83 0.39 -11.40
N HIS A 50 -11.00 1.02 -11.52
CA HIS A 50 -11.17 2.23 -12.31
C HIS A 50 -10.37 3.41 -11.77
N THR A 51 -10.28 3.54 -10.45
CA THR A 51 -9.45 4.58 -9.79
C THR A 51 -7.98 4.40 -10.16
N THR A 52 -7.47 3.17 -10.09
CA THR A 52 -6.07 2.87 -10.41
C THR A 52 -5.79 3.04 -11.90
N LEU A 53 -6.69 2.57 -12.77
CA LEU A 53 -6.60 2.73 -14.22
C LEU A 53 -6.51 4.23 -14.61
N GLY A 54 -7.37 5.06 -14.03
CA GLY A 54 -7.34 6.52 -14.24
C GLY A 54 -6.03 7.15 -13.74
N ALA A 55 -5.55 6.73 -12.58
CA ALA A 55 -4.29 7.22 -12.02
C ALA A 55 -3.08 6.84 -12.90
N CYS A 56 -3.02 5.61 -13.42
CA CYS A 56 -1.98 5.17 -14.36
C CYS A 56 -1.97 6.02 -15.63
N ARG A 57 -3.13 6.23 -16.24
CA ARG A 57 -3.27 7.05 -17.46
C ARG A 57 -2.77 8.48 -17.24
N ASN A 58 -3.08 9.06 -16.08
CA ASN A 58 -2.70 10.44 -15.76
C ASN A 58 -1.17 10.64 -15.62
N VAL A 59 -0.44 9.60 -15.23
CA VAL A 59 1.02 9.65 -15.08
C VAL A 59 1.77 9.03 -16.26
N GLY A 60 1.06 8.43 -17.24
CA GLY A 60 1.65 7.86 -18.46
C GLY A 60 2.11 6.40 -18.31
N ILE A 61 1.64 5.66 -17.30
CA ILE A 61 1.88 4.22 -17.15
C ILE A 61 0.93 3.44 -18.05
N THR A 62 1.48 2.53 -18.87
CA THR A 62 0.70 1.61 -19.71
C THR A 62 0.06 0.53 -18.84
N VAL A 63 -1.24 0.29 -19.04
CA VAL A 63 -1.98 -0.71 -18.25
C VAL A 63 -2.30 -1.92 -19.11
N TYR A 64 -1.98 -3.11 -18.59
CA TYR A 64 -2.33 -4.42 -19.13
C TYR A 64 -3.45 -5.01 -18.28
N GLU A 65 -4.64 -5.12 -18.87
CA GLU A 65 -5.86 -5.49 -18.15
C GLU A 65 -6.10 -7.00 -18.23
N PHE A 66 -6.25 -7.64 -17.09
CA PHE A 66 -6.58 -9.07 -16.95
C PHE A 66 -7.89 -9.19 -16.17
N ARG A 67 -8.93 -9.66 -16.83
CA ARG A 67 -10.23 -9.86 -16.21
C ARG A 67 -10.61 -11.33 -16.27
N LEU A 68 -10.89 -11.91 -15.11
CA LEU A 68 -11.34 -13.28 -14.96
C LEU A 68 -12.72 -13.32 -14.30
N PRO A 69 -13.58 -14.28 -14.66
CA PRO A 69 -14.88 -14.42 -14.03
C PRO A 69 -14.74 -14.90 -12.56
N GLU A 70 -15.79 -14.70 -11.75
CA GLU A 70 -15.87 -15.20 -10.37
C GLU A 70 -15.70 -16.75 -10.30
N THR A 71 -16.00 -17.45 -11.38
CA THR A 71 -15.87 -18.90 -11.52
C THR A 71 -14.45 -19.36 -11.82
N ALA A 72 -13.51 -18.44 -12.04
CA ALA A 72 -12.13 -18.77 -12.41
C ALA A 72 -11.49 -19.73 -11.39
N SER A 73 -10.77 -20.69 -11.91
CA SER A 73 -10.01 -21.66 -11.14
C SER A 73 -8.67 -21.11 -10.65
N LEU A 74 -8.10 -21.77 -9.63
CA LEU A 74 -6.74 -21.44 -9.20
C LEU A 74 -5.72 -21.56 -10.32
N ASN A 75 -5.86 -22.57 -11.21
CA ASN A 75 -4.92 -22.78 -12.30
C ASN A 75 -4.99 -21.65 -13.34
N GLU A 76 -6.18 -21.14 -13.65
CA GLU A 76 -6.33 -19.99 -14.56
C GLU A 76 -5.65 -18.74 -13.98
N LEU A 77 -5.83 -18.45 -12.69
CA LEU A 77 -5.14 -17.34 -12.01
C LEU A 77 -3.62 -17.53 -12.01
N LEU A 78 -3.13 -18.74 -11.72
CA LEU A 78 -1.70 -19.03 -11.74
C LEU A 78 -1.11 -18.89 -13.15
N ASN A 79 -1.84 -19.30 -14.22
CA ASN A 79 -1.41 -19.15 -15.60
C ASN A 79 -1.28 -17.65 -15.97
N VAL A 80 -2.24 -16.82 -15.55
CA VAL A 80 -2.15 -15.35 -15.75
C VAL A 80 -0.94 -14.79 -15.03
N VAL A 81 -0.71 -15.13 -13.76
CA VAL A 81 0.46 -14.67 -13.01
C VAL A 81 1.76 -15.12 -13.66
N GLN A 82 1.83 -16.36 -14.14
CA GLN A 82 3.00 -16.87 -14.86
C GLN A 82 3.26 -16.16 -16.18
N SER A 83 2.20 -15.82 -16.94
CA SER A 83 2.36 -15.01 -18.14
C SER A 83 2.91 -13.63 -17.85
N ILE A 84 2.40 -12.99 -16.79
CA ILE A 84 2.87 -11.68 -16.34
C ILE A 84 4.33 -11.75 -15.86
N ASN A 85 4.71 -12.81 -15.15
CA ASN A 85 6.10 -13.00 -14.71
C ASN A 85 7.10 -13.01 -15.88
N ARG A 86 6.67 -13.51 -17.07
CA ARG A 86 7.51 -13.63 -18.26
C ARG A 86 7.43 -12.42 -19.20
N ASP A 87 6.43 -11.58 -19.06
CA ASP A 87 6.23 -10.42 -19.95
C ASP A 87 7.07 -9.23 -19.46
N GLU A 88 8.16 -8.94 -20.17
CA GLU A 88 9.08 -7.85 -19.84
C GLU A 88 8.45 -6.46 -19.91
N ARG A 89 7.33 -6.32 -20.62
CA ARG A 89 6.59 -5.05 -20.72
C ARG A 89 5.82 -4.72 -19.44
N ILE A 90 5.58 -5.72 -18.57
CA ILE A 90 4.83 -5.58 -17.32
C ILE A 90 5.80 -5.56 -16.16
N HIS A 91 5.96 -4.40 -15.54
CA HIS A 91 6.90 -4.17 -14.44
C HIS A 91 6.32 -4.44 -13.06
N GLY A 92 5.00 -4.55 -12.95
CA GLY A 92 4.33 -4.87 -11.70
C GLY A 92 2.93 -5.41 -11.91
N LEU A 93 2.40 -6.10 -10.90
CA LEU A 93 1.03 -6.60 -10.89
C LEU A 93 0.29 -6.08 -9.67
N LEU A 94 -0.83 -5.40 -9.88
CA LEU A 94 -1.86 -5.20 -8.87
C LEU A 94 -2.92 -6.28 -9.01
N MET A 95 -3.05 -7.09 -7.98
CA MET A 95 -4.10 -8.11 -7.87
C MET A 95 -5.22 -7.58 -6.97
N LEU A 96 -6.38 -7.28 -7.57
CA LEU A 96 -7.49 -6.73 -6.82
C LEU A 96 -8.14 -7.77 -5.91
N MET A 97 -8.34 -7.39 -4.67
CA MET A 97 -8.94 -8.24 -3.66
C MET A 97 -10.38 -7.82 -3.35
N PRO A 98 -11.24 -8.74 -2.95
CA PRO A 98 -10.95 -10.15 -2.67
C PRO A 98 -10.92 -11.03 -3.93
N LEU A 99 -10.14 -12.10 -3.92
CA LEU A 99 -10.28 -13.18 -4.88
C LEU A 99 -11.50 -14.05 -4.54
N PRO A 100 -12.03 -14.85 -5.49
CA PRO A 100 -13.14 -15.78 -5.24
C PRO A 100 -12.88 -16.66 -4.01
N ARG A 101 -13.91 -16.88 -3.18
CA ARG A 101 -13.78 -17.56 -1.87
C ARG A 101 -13.11 -18.93 -1.91
N LYS A 102 -13.20 -19.65 -3.05
CA LYS A 102 -12.58 -20.95 -3.24
C LYS A 102 -11.07 -20.88 -3.52
N ILE A 103 -10.55 -19.70 -3.79
CA ILE A 103 -9.16 -19.47 -4.16
C ILE A 103 -8.34 -19.12 -2.93
N ASN A 104 -7.26 -19.85 -2.69
CA ASN A 104 -6.27 -19.46 -1.71
C ASN A 104 -5.42 -18.29 -2.27
N ALA A 105 -5.77 -17.07 -1.90
CA ALA A 105 -5.10 -15.86 -2.37
C ALA A 105 -3.56 -15.89 -2.13
N ARG A 106 -3.10 -16.50 -1.03
CA ARG A 106 -1.66 -16.62 -0.74
C ARG A 106 -0.91 -17.43 -1.78
N ARG A 107 -1.53 -18.46 -2.35
CA ARG A 107 -0.89 -19.25 -3.42
C ARG A 107 -0.71 -18.42 -4.69
N VAL A 108 -1.69 -17.58 -5.01
CA VAL A 108 -1.65 -16.72 -6.21
C VAL A 108 -0.64 -15.58 -6.02
N ILE A 109 -0.69 -14.90 -4.88
CA ILE A 109 0.26 -13.82 -4.53
C ILE A 109 1.71 -14.35 -4.55
N ASN A 110 1.96 -15.51 -3.94
CA ASN A 110 3.32 -16.08 -3.87
C ASN A 110 3.82 -16.70 -5.18
N ALA A 111 2.97 -16.83 -6.19
CA ALA A 111 3.39 -17.23 -7.53
C ALA A 111 3.96 -16.05 -8.34
N LEU A 112 3.73 -14.82 -7.90
CA LEU A 112 4.32 -13.63 -8.50
C LEU A 112 5.78 -13.51 -8.09
N VAL A 113 6.65 -13.17 -9.05
CA VAL A 113 8.06 -12.90 -8.76
C VAL A 113 8.19 -11.61 -7.93
N PRO A 114 9.15 -11.55 -6.98
CA PRO A 114 9.27 -10.42 -6.05
C PRO A 114 9.45 -9.08 -6.75
N GLU A 115 10.09 -9.08 -7.91
CA GLU A 115 10.38 -7.90 -8.74
C GLU A 115 9.10 -7.23 -9.25
N LYS A 116 8.00 -7.99 -9.39
CA LYS A 116 6.69 -7.52 -9.85
C LYS A 116 5.64 -7.44 -8.74
N ASP A 117 5.99 -7.81 -7.51
CA ASP A 117 5.14 -7.71 -6.30
C ASP A 117 5.10 -6.27 -5.78
N ILE A 118 4.65 -5.36 -6.61
CA ILE A 118 4.66 -3.90 -6.32
C ILE A 118 3.72 -3.49 -5.19
N ASP A 119 2.76 -4.33 -4.82
CA ASP A 119 1.91 -4.13 -3.64
C ASP A 119 2.54 -4.70 -2.35
N GLY A 120 3.67 -5.39 -2.47
CA GLY A 120 4.48 -5.87 -1.35
C GLY A 120 3.81 -6.93 -0.48
N LEU A 121 2.89 -7.72 -1.03
CA LEU A 121 2.08 -8.68 -0.28
C LEU A 121 2.65 -10.12 -0.30
N GLY A 122 3.64 -10.39 -1.15
CA GLY A 122 4.29 -11.68 -1.26
C GLY A 122 5.08 -12.05 0.00
N SER A 123 5.27 -13.35 0.22
CA SER A 123 5.99 -13.84 1.40
C SER A 123 7.43 -13.34 1.46
N ILE A 124 8.08 -13.10 0.31
CA ILE A 124 9.43 -12.55 0.26
C ILE A 124 9.43 -11.09 0.71
N SER A 125 8.52 -10.25 0.19
CA SER A 125 8.40 -8.84 0.57
C SER A 125 8.10 -8.69 2.06
N VAL A 126 7.12 -9.44 2.57
CA VAL A 126 6.75 -9.42 4.00
C VAL A 126 7.86 -10.00 4.88
N GLY A 127 8.57 -11.05 4.43
CA GLY A 127 9.69 -11.65 5.15
C GLY A 127 10.86 -10.67 5.32
N ARG A 128 11.21 -9.95 4.26
CA ARG A 128 12.26 -8.92 4.31
C ARG A 128 11.88 -7.74 5.18
N LEU A 129 10.61 -7.30 5.15
CA LEU A 129 10.13 -6.29 6.09
C LEU A 129 10.25 -6.77 7.54
N ALA A 130 9.93 -8.03 7.82
CA ALA A 130 10.03 -8.62 9.15
C ALA A 130 11.50 -8.78 9.61
N ALA A 131 12.42 -9.03 8.68
CA ALA A 131 13.87 -9.11 8.95
C ALA A 131 14.58 -7.74 8.96
N ASP A 132 13.82 -6.65 8.85
CA ASP A 132 14.33 -5.26 8.77
C ASP A 132 15.25 -4.98 7.58
N GLU A 133 15.22 -5.83 6.56
CA GLU A 133 16.03 -5.64 5.34
C GLU A 133 15.50 -4.50 4.44
N SER A 134 14.28 -4.03 4.72
CA SER A 134 13.63 -2.90 4.01
C SER A 134 13.80 -1.56 4.72
N SER A 135 14.62 -1.49 5.77
CA SER A 135 14.82 -0.28 6.58
C SER A 135 15.34 0.91 5.76
N SER A 136 16.19 0.66 4.75
CA SER A 136 16.68 1.71 3.84
C SER A 136 15.55 2.44 3.11
N GLN A 137 14.52 1.71 2.65
CA GLN A 137 13.33 2.30 2.03
C GLN A 137 12.53 3.14 3.03
N LEU A 138 12.33 2.61 4.24
CA LEU A 138 11.62 3.31 5.31
C LEU A 138 12.37 4.55 5.79
N LEU A 139 13.71 4.54 5.76
CA LEU A 139 14.54 5.65 6.19
C LEU A 139 14.81 6.67 5.07
N GLY A 140 14.33 6.44 3.84
CA GLY A 140 14.55 7.33 2.69
C GLY A 140 15.99 7.33 2.17
N GLN A 141 16.78 6.32 2.49
CA GLN A 141 18.21 6.21 2.16
C GLN A 141 18.48 5.59 0.79
N ASP A 142 17.45 5.11 0.09
CA ASP A 142 17.60 4.44 -1.21
C ASP A 142 18.29 5.28 -2.30
N LYS A 143 18.23 6.61 -2.19
CA LYS A 143 18.87 7.50 -3.18
C LYS A 143 20.40 7.52 -3.10
N ALA A 144 20.99 7.17 -1.96
CA ALA A 144 22.44 7.26 -1.74
C ALA A 144 23.20 5.98 -2.15
N ASN A 145 22.53 4.83 -2.23
CA ASN A 145 23.18 3.53 -2.45
C ASN A 145 23.05 2.99 -3.88
N MET A 146 22.49 3.75 -4.82
CA MET A 146 22.34 3.32 -6.21
C MET A 146 23.62 3.34 -7.04
N THR A 147 24.75 3.82 -6.49
CA THR A 147 26.02 3.98 -7.25
C THR A 147 27.07 2.91 -6.96
N GLY A 148 26.82 1.92 -6.12
CA GLY A 148 27.80 0.89 -5.72
C GLY A 148 27.45 -0.53 -6.15
N HIS A 149 28.15 -1.05 -7.15
CA HIS A 149 28.34 -2.46 -7.56
C HIS A 149 27.11 -3.39 -7.60
N ALA A 150 26.81 -3.88 -8.80
CA ALA A 150 25.74 -4.81 -9.17
C ALA A 150 25.63 -6.13 -8.34
N GLY A 151 26.57 -6.44 -7.49
CA GLY A 151 26.59 -7.65 -6.65
C GLY A 151 25.74 -7.57 -5.40
N LEU A 152 25.63 -6.40 -4.77
CA LEU A 152 24.84 -6.18 -3.56
C LEU A 152 23.35 -5.89 -3.88
N MET A 153 23.04 -5.47 -5.12
CA MET A 153 21.69 -5.14 -5.54
C MET A 153 20.75 -6.35 -5.68
N ARG A 154 21.28 -7.55 -5.89
CA ARG A 154 20.46 -8.77 -5.95
C ARG A 154 19.78 -9.13 -4.62
N ALA A 155 20.24 -8.60 -3.51
CA ALA A 155 19.71 -8.92 -2.18
C ALA A 155 18.44 -8.16 -1.78
N SER A 156 18.03 -7.09 -2.49
CA SER A 156 16.99 -6.18 -2.02
C SER A 156 15.75 -6.03 -2.93
N TRP A 157 15.42 -7.04 -3.74
CA TRP A 157 14.20 -7.00 -4.56
C TRP A 157 12.97 -7.27 -3.70
N SER A 158 12.43 -6.24 -3.11
CA SER A 158 11.13 -6.29 -2.45
C SER A 158 10.54 -4.90 -2.36
N PHE A 159 9.23 -4.84 -2.36
CA PHE A 159 8.49 -3.62 -2.17
C PHE A 159 7.82 -3.62 -0.80
N LEU A 160 7.74 -2.45 -0.20
CA LEU A 160 6.95 -2.26 1.00
C LEU A 160 5.45 -2.28 0.65
N PRO A 161 4.60 -2.91 1.47
CA PRO A 161 3.15 -2.89 1.27
C PRO A 161 2.62 -1.46 1.12
N CYS A 162 1.92 -1.18 0.01
CA CYS A 162 1.57 0.18 -0.40
C CYS A 162 0.75 0.95 0.64
N THR A 163 -0.30 0.35 1.21
CA THR A 163 -1.15 1.03 2.19
C THR A 163 -0.41 1.34 3.48
N PRO A 164 0.27 0.39 4.16
CA PRO A 164 1.08 0.67 5.34
C PRO A 164 2.18 1.70 5.09
N PHE A 165 2.88 1.60 3.98
CA PHE A 165 3.94 2.54 3.64
C PHE A 165 3.35 3.94 3.37
N GLY A 166 2.19 4.01 2.72
CA GLY A 166 1.45 5.26 2.55
C GLY A 166 1.06 5.93 3.87
N VAL A 167 0.71 5.15 4.89
CA VAL A 167 0.45 5.68 6.25
C VAL A 167 1.71 6.29 6.84
N ILE A 168 2.85 5.60 6.80
CA ILE A 168 4.12 6.14 7.29
C ILE A 168 4.49 7.43 6.55
N ARG A 169 4.40 7.44 5.21
CA ARG A 169 4.68 8.62 4.38
C ARG A 169 3.74 9.80 4.69
N LEU A 170 2.47 9.51 5.00
CA LEU A 170 1.51 10.54 5.39
C LEU A 170 1.86 11.17 6.74
N LEU A 171 2.19 10.35 7.73
CA LEU A 171 2.62 10.82 9.05
C LEU A 171 3.90 11.67 8.95
N GLU A 172 4.89 11.23 8.17
CA GLU A 172 6.13 11.97 7.92
C GLU A 172 5.88 13.30 7.20
N TYR A 173 4.99 13.31 6.20
CA TYR A 173 4.63 14.54 5.47
C TYR A 173 4.06 15.62 6.38
N TYR A 174 3.26 15.21 7.36
CA TYR A 174 2.72 16.11 8.40
C TYR A 174 3.62 16.24 9.63
N LYS A 175 4.86 15.74 9.55
CA LYS A 175 5.87 15.83 10.62
C LYS A 175 5.39 15.26 11.96
N VAL A 176 4.55 14.23 11.92
CA VAL A 176 4.12 13.52 13.12
C VAL A 176 5.32 12.74 13.67
N PRO A 177 5.73 12.97 14.94
CA PRO A 177 6.78 12.17 15.54
C PRO A 177 6.29 10.73 15.70
N ILE A 178 7.13 9.76 15.28
CA ILE A 178 6.81 8.33 15.41
C ILE A 178 7.69 7.69 16.48
N ARG A 179 8.97 8.05 16.52
CA ARG A 179 9.96 7.52 17.47
C ARG A 179 9.50 7.70 18.91
N GLY A 180 9.50 6.62 19.67
CA GLY A 180 9.10 6.61 21.08
C GLY A 180 7.60 6.73 21.34
N MET A 181 6.76 6.90 20.30
CA MET A 181 5.31 6.98 20.43
C MET A 181 4.69 5.59 20.59
N HIS A 182 3.54 5.53 21.25
CA HIS A 182 2.73 4.33 21.33
C HIS A 182 1.73 4.29 20.15
N ALA A 183 1.99 3.42 19.18
CA ALA A 183 1.12 3.17 18.05
C ALA A 183 0.19 1.98 18.34
N VAL A 184 -1.12 2.21 18.31
CA VAL A 184 -2.13 1.15 18.43
C VAL A 184 -2.76 0.93 17.06
N ILE A 185 -2.71 -0.31 16.57
CA ILE A 185 -3.22 -0.70 15.26
C ILE A 185 -4.39 -1.66 15.45
N ILE A 186 -5.55 -1.31 14.91
CA ILE A 186 -6.75 -2.15 14.95
C ILE A 186 -6.91 -2.84 13.60
N GLY A 187 -6.75 -4.15 13.59
CA GLY A 187 -6.71 -5.00 12.41
C GLY A 187 -5.36 -5.71 12.29
N LYS A 188 -5.40 -7.01 11.96
CA LYS A 188 -4.21 -7.88 11.83
C LYS A 188 -4.08 -8.52 10.45
N SER A 189 -4.58 -7.84 9.42
CA SER A 189 -4.49 -8.33 8.04
C SER A 189 -3.04 -8.38 7.56
N LEU A 190 -2.78 -9.24 6.58
CA LEU A 190 -1.48 -9.31 5.92
C LEU A 190 -1.22 -8.10 5.00
N ALA A 191 -2.30 -7.47 4.52
CA ALA A 191 -2.17 -6.31 3.65
C ALA A 191 -1.89 -5.01 4.42
N VAL A 192 -2.36 -4.88 5.68
CA VAL A 192 -2.28 -3.61 6.41
C VAL A 192 -1.72 -3.80 7.81
N GLY A 193 -2.45 -4.43 8.72
CA GLY A 193 -2.13 -4.36 10.15
C GLY A 193 -0.78 -4.94 10.52
N LYS A 194 -0.44 -6.15 10.05
CA LYS A 194 0.86 -6.77 10.32
C LYS A 194 2.03 -5.97 9.73
N PRO A 195 2.05 -5.63 8.43
CA PRO A 195 3.16 -4.85 7.90
C PRO A 195 3.25 -3.46 8.49
N LEU A 196 2.13 -2.79 8.79
CA LEU A 196 2.15 -1.49 9.43
C LEU A 196 2.81 -1.55 10.83
N SER A 197 2.54 -2.62 11.60
CA SER A 197 3.18 -2.80 12.90
C SER A 197 4.70 -2.96 12.79
N MET A 198 5.17 -3.71 11.80
CA MET A 198 6.60 -3.85 11.54
C MET A 198 7.23 -2.52 11.12
N MET A 199 6.55 -1.72 10.29
CA MET A 199 7.04 -0.40 9.89
C MET A 199 7.10 0.58 11.07
N PHE A 200 6.14 0.56 11.99
CA PHE A 200 6.19 1.35 13.21
C PHE A 200 7.33 0.92 14.12
N LEU A 201 7.57 -0.40 14.27
CA LEU A 201 8.72 -0.91 15.03
C LEU A 201 10.05 -0.46 14.42
N ALA A 202 10.20 -0.54 13.08
CA ALA A 202 11.39 -0.05 12.38
C ALA A 202 11.59 1.48 12.51
N LYS A 203 10.52 2.22 12.84
CA LYS A 203 10.56 3.66 13.18
C LYS A 203 10.69 3.90 14.71
N GLU A 204 11.03 2.87 15.48
CA GLU A 204 11.25 2.92 16.92
C GLU A 204 10.02 3.37 17.75
N ALA A 205 8.80 3.03 17.28
CA ALA A 205 7.57 3.15 18.05
C ALA A 205 7.34 1.92 18.93
N THR A 206 6.63 2.10 20.04
CA THR A 206 6.02 0.98 20.78
C THR A 206 4.70 0.61 20.09
N VAL A 207 4.45 -0.69 19.81
CA VAL A 207 3.32 -1.11 19.02
C VAL A 207 2.41 -2.07 19.76
N THR A 208 1.11 -1.80 19.72
CA THR A 208 0.05 -2.73 20.13
C THR A 208 -0.84 -3.05 18.93
N ILE A 209 -1.09 -4.34 18.66
CA ILE A 209 -2.03 -4.79 17.63
C ILE A 209 -3.30 -5.30 18.28
N CYS A 210 -4.43 -4.70 17.94
CA CYS A 210 -5.77 -5.10 18.36
C CYS A 210 -6.52 -5.80 17.21
N HIS A 211 -7.45 -6.68 17.55
CA HIS A 211 -8.30 -7.38 16.60
C HIS A 211 -9.64 -7.74 17.23
N ARG A 212 -10.53 -8.41 16.52
CA ARG A 212 -11.91 -8.69 16.96
C ARG A 212 -11.99 -9.46 18.30
N GLU A 213 -10.95 -10.20 18.67
CA GLU A 213 -10.89 -10.95 19.93
C GLU A 213 -10.18 -10.16 21.05
N THR A 214 -9.77 -8.92 20.80
CA THR A 214 -9.16 -8.05 21.82
C THR A 214 -10.24 -7.66 22.83
N ARG A 215 -9.99 -7.95 24.09
CA ARG A 215 -10.85 -7.52 25.20
C ARG A 215 -10.63 -6.03 25.46
N ASP A 216 -11.68 -5.35 25.89
CA ASP A 216 -11.64 -3.95 26.32
C ASP A 216 -10.90 -3.04 25.31
N LEU A 217 -11.31 -3.13 24.02
CA LEU A 217 -10.69 -2.42 22.92
C LEU A 217 -10.51 -0.92 23.23
N GLY A 218 -11.49 -0.30 23.89
CA GLY A 218 -11.43 1.10 24.29
C GLY A 218 -10.26 1.41 25.21
N ASP A 219 -9.88 0.50 26.12
CA ASP A 219 -8.74 0.69 27.03
C ASP A 219 -7.42 0.67 26.29
N MET A 220 -7.30 -0.18 25.27
CA MET A 220 -6.13 -0.22 24.41
C MET A 220 -6.02 1.06 23.56
N THR A 221 -7.12 1.47 22.94
CA THR A 221 -7.11 2.62 22.04
C THR A 221 -6.93 3.96 22.77
N ARG A 222 -7.40 4.10 24.01
CA ARG A 222 -7.15 5.29 24.83
C ARG A 222 -5.68 5.49 25.22
N GLN A 223 -4.83 4.48 25.08
CA GLN A 223 -3.39 4.61 25.36
C GLN A 223 -2.60 5.11 24.14
N ALA A 224 -3.21 5.12 22.95
CA ALA A 224 -2.54 5.42 21.69
C ALA A 224 -2.14 6.90 21.58
N ASP A 225 -0.88 7.17 21.27
CA ASP A 225 -0.44 8.45 20.72
C ASP A 225 -0.79 8.53 19.22
N ILE A 226 -0.64 7.38 18.52
CA ILE A 226 -1.03 7.20 17.12
C ILE A 226 -1.98 6.01 17.05
N LEU A 227 -3.21 6.22 16.64
CA LEU A 227 -4.23 5.19 16.47
C LEU A 227 -4.49 4.94 14.98
N CYS A 228 -4.29 3.71 14.51
CA CYS A 228 -4.57 3.31 13.14
C CYS A 228 -5.71 2.27 13.12
N SER A 229 -6.78 2.51 12.37
CA SER A 229 -7.87 1.54 12.21
C SER A 229 -7.96 1.02 10.79
N ALA A 230 -7.94 -0.33 10.64
CA ALA A 230 -8.00 -1.06 9.38
C ALA A 230 -8.86 -2.32 9.54
N THR A 231 -10.13 -2.14 9.93
CA THR A 231 -11.05 -3.23 10.30
C THR A 231 -12.14 -3.49 9.28
N GLY A 232 -12.47 -2.49 8.44
CA GLY A 232 -13.62 -2.54 7.56
C GLY A 232 -14.95 -2.56 8.33
N ARG A 233 -15.03 -1.86 9.46
CA ARG A 233 -16.24 -1.72 10.29
C ARG A 233 -16.55 -0.25 10.53
N ALA A 234 -17.53 0.27 9.82
CA ALA A 234 -17.94 1.66 9.89
C ALA A 234 -18.25 2.11 11.34
N GLY A 235 -17.69 3.23 11.75
CA GLY A 235 -17.94 3.86 13.04
C GLY A 235 -17.52 3.04 14.28
N LEU A 236 -16.62 2.06 14.10
CA LEU A 236 -16.10 1.24 15.22
C LEU A 236 -15.42 2.10 16.28
N ILE A 237 -14.65 3.10 15.87
CA ILE A 237 -13.86 3.95 16.74
C ILE A 237 -14.61 5.23 17.05
N ARG A 238 -14.97 5.38 18.31
CA ARG A 238 -15.77 6.51 18.81
C ARG A 238 -14.93 7.48 19.63
N GLY A 239 -15.44 8.69 19.85
CA GLY A 239 -14.76 9.74 20.60
C GLY A 239 -14.39 9.36 22.04
N ASP A 240 -15.12 8.46 22.71
CA ASP A 240 -14.80 7.95 24.05
C ASP A 240 -13.65 6.95 24.07
N MET A 241 -13.26 6.44 22.90
CA MET A 241 -12.21 5.42 22.74
C MET A 241 -10.84 6.01 22.41
N ILE A 242 -10.68 7.31 22.29
CA ILE A 242 -9.38 7.92 21.96
C ILE A 242 -8.83 8.79 23.09
N LYS A 243 -7.51 8.87 23.17
CA LYS A 243 -6.79 9.82 24.02
C LYS A 243 -6.92 11.23 23.46
N LYS A 244 -7.07 12.22 24.34
CA LYS A 244 -7.04 13.63 23.90
C LYS A 244 -5.69 13.97 23.28
N GLY A 245 -5.72 14.55 22.09
CA GLY A 245 -4.52 14.92 21.36
C GLY A 245 -3.89 13.77 20.53
N ALA A 246 -4.50 12.58 20.49
CA ALA A 246 -4.03 11.48 19.65
C ALA A 246 -4.06 11.83 18.17
N VAL A 247 -3.15 11.23 17.41
CA VAL A 247 -3.18 11.22 15.94
C VAL A 247 -4.00 10.01 15.51
N VAL A 248 -5.04 10.20 14.68
CA VAL A 248 -5.95 9.13 14.25
C VAL A 248 -5.86 8.94 12.75
N VAL A 249 -5.46 7.73 12.34
CA VAL A 249 -5.35 7.33 10.94
C VAL A 249 -6.42 6.29 10.64
N ASP A 250 -7.45 6.70 9.92
CA ASP A 250 -8.51 5.82 9.45
C ASP A 250 -8.12 5.25 8.08
N ILE A 251 -7.89 3.94 8.05
CA ILE A 251 -7.52 3.18 6.85
C ILE A 251 -8.74 2.40 6.32
N GLY A 252 -9.80 2.34 7.13
CA GLY A 252 -11.03 1.64 6.79
C GLY A 252 -11.73 2.25 5.58
N ILE A 253 -12.28 1.39 4.74
CA ILE A 253 -13.15 1.78 3.63
C ILE A 253 -14.41 0.93 3.73
N ASN A 254 -15.53 1.58 4.01
CA ASN A 254 -16.82 0.93 4.15
C ASN A 254 -17.82 1.61 3.21
N MET A 255 -18.47 0.83 2.35
CA MET A 255 -19.55 1.30 1.49
C MET A 255 -20.88 1.06 2.20
N LEU A 256 -21.60 2.12 2.49
CA LEU A 256 -22.95 2.05 3.08
C LEU A 256 -23.97 1.67 2.00
N LYS A 257 -25.20 1.33 2.45
CA LYS A 257 -26.28 0.89 1.54
C LYS A 257 -26.71 1.94 0.51
N ASP A 258 -26.50 3.21 0.82
CA ASP A 258 -26.79 4.36 -0.04
C ASP A 258 -25.63 4.71 -1.00
N GLY A 259 -24.55 3.91 -1.00
CA GLY A 259 -23.35 4.15 -1.80
C GLY A 259 -22.35 5.12 -1.17
N THR A 260 -22.63 5.68 0.00
CA THR A 260 -21.70 6.56 0.71
C THR A 260 -20.50 5.77 1.21
N VAL A 261 -19.29 6.30 1.00
CA VAL A 261 -18.04 5.72 1.51
C VAL A 261 -17.68 6.38 2.83
N VAL A 262 -17.50 5.56 3.87
CA VAL A 262 -17.09 6.00 5.22
C VAL A 262 -15.92 5.16 5.73
N GLY A 263 -15.24 5.68 6.76
CA GLY A 263 -14.16 4.97 7.43
C GLY A 263 -14.63 4.09 8.59
N ASP A 264 -13.65 3.59 9.34
CA ASP A 264 -13.87 2.85 10.60
C ASP A 264 -14.11 3.81 11.78
N VAL A 265 -13.80 5.08 11.62
CA VAL A 265 -13.84 6.11 12.68
C VAL A 265 -15.12 6.92 12.59
N ASP A 266 -15.80 7.13 13.72
CA ASP A 266 -16.85 8.13 13.88
C ASP A 266 -16.18 9.52 13.88
N PHE A 267 -16.10 10.10 12.68
CA PHE A 267 -15.24 11.23 12.38
C PHE A 267 -15.52 12.45 13.27
N GLY A 268 -16.77 12.84 13.44
CA GLY A 268 -17.14 14.07 14.18
C GLY A 268 -16.62 14.06 15.62
N PRO A 269 -17.12 13.15 16.48
CA PRO A 269 -16.71 13.07 17.88
C PRO A 269 -15.21 12.78 18.08
N VAL A 270 -14.59 12.06 17.15
CA VAL A 270 -13.15 11.78 17.21
C VAL A 270 -12.32 13.00 16.85
N ALA A 271 -12.72 13.79 15.83
CA ALA A 271 -12.06 15.01 15.42
C ALA A 271 -12.10 16.13 16.49
N GLU A 272 -13.07 16.09 17.41
CA GLU A 272 -13.11 17.02 18.55
C GLU A 272 -11.98 16.74 19.56
N LYS A 273 -11.50 15.50 19.67
CA LYS A 273 -10.50 15.08 20.65
C LYS A 273 -9.10 14.88 20.06
N ALA A 274 -9.01 14.42 18.83
CA ALA A 274 -7.75 14.17 18.15
C ALA A 274 -6.97 15.48 17.91
N SER A 275 -5.64 15.39 17.77
CA SER A 275 -4.83 16.49 17.26
C SER A 275 -4.80 16.50 15.73
N LEU A 276 -4.70 15.31 15.12
CA LEU A 276 -4.69 15.11 13.68
C LEU A 276 -5.58 13.90 13.33
N ILE A 277 -6.26 13.96 12.19
CA ILE A 277 -7.15 12.89 11.74
C ILE A 277 -7.18 12.80 10.21
N THR A 278 -7.19 11.58 9.66
CA THR A 278 -7.45 11.37 8.23
C THR A 278 -8.94 11.38 7.93
N PRO A 279 -9.39 12.03 6.84
CA PRO A 279 -10.76 11.89 6.36
C PRO A 279 -10.92 10.58 5.54
N VAL A 280 -12.15 10.06 5.47
CA VAL A 280 -12.53 9.01 4.52
C VAL A 280 -13.80 9.46 3.80
N PRO A 281 -13.75 9.65 2.47
CA PRO A 281 -12.60 9.53 1.57
C PRO A 281 -11.59 10.70 1.66
N GLY A 282 -10.39 10.52 1.08
CA GLY A 282 -9.40 11.59 0.94
C GLY A 282 -8.15 11.47 1.83
N GLY A 283 -8.14 10.51 2.77
CA GLY A 283 -6.99 10.20 3.62
C GLY A 283 -6.04 9.18 2.98
N VAL A 284 -5.99 7.97 3.54
CA VAL A 284 -5.00 6.94 3.16
C VAL A 284 -5.19 6.42 1.74
N GLY A 285 -6.42 6.26 1.24
CA GLY A 285 -6.72 5.67 -0.07
C GLY A 285 -5.95 6.30 -1.24
N PRO A 286 -6.00 7.63 -1.44
CA PRO A 286 -5.22 8.30 -2.50
C PRO A 286 -3.71 8.07 -2.39
N VAL A 287 -3.16 8.00 -1.17
CA VAL A 287 -1.74 7.76 -0.93
C VAL A 287 -1.38 6.33 -1.31
N THR A 288 -2.23 5.34 -0.99
CA THR A 288 -2.03 3.94 -1.39
C THR A 288 -1.85 3.81 -2.91
N VAL A 289 -2.72 4.45 -3.69
CA VAL A 289 -2.61 4.46 -5.16
C VAL A 289 -1.30 5.12 -5.60
N ALA A 290 -0.92 6.23 -5.00
CA ALA A 290 0.33 6.91 -5.33
C ALA A 290 1.56 6.05 -5.03
N MET A 291 1.58 5.30 -3.91
CA MET A 291 2.65 4.34 -3.58
C MET A 291 2.73 3.20 -4.60
N LEU A 292 1.59 2.69 -5.06
CA LEU A 292 1.54 1.66 -6.10
C LEU A 292 2.20 2.14 -7.40
N LEU A 293 1.89 3.36 -7.84
CA LEU A 293 2.49 3.95 -9.02
C LEU A 293 4.00 4.16 -8.85
N GLU A 294 4.43 4.67 -7.69
CA GLU A 294 5.85 4.84 -7.35
C GLU A 294 6.60 3.49 -7.38
N ASN A 295 6.02 2.43 -6.78
CA ASN A 295 6.61 1.09 -6.79
C ASN A 295 6.68 0.52 -8.22
N THR A 296 5.69 0.78 -9.08
CA THR A 296 5.71 0.35 -10.49
C THR A 296 6.86 1.01 -11.24
N VAL A 297 7.08 2.31 -11.05
CA VAL A 297 8.21 3.02 -11.67
C VAL A 297 9.54 2.51 -11.14
N ARG A 298 9.67 2.28 -9.83
CA ARG A 298 10.88 1.69 -9.23
C ARG A 298 11.19 0.31 -9.78
N SER A 299 10.17 -0.51 -10.04
CA SER A 299 10.34 -1.81 -10.69
C SER A 299 10.87 -1.64 -12.12
N ALA A 300 10.31 -0.73 -12.91
CA ALA A 300 10.77 -0.44 -14.26
C ALA A 300 12.21 0.06 -14.31
N GLN A 301 12.60 0.95 -13.40
CA GLN A 301 13.98 1.45 -13.27
C GLN A 301 15.00 0.35 -12.98
N ARG A 302 14.58 -0.70 -12.30
CA ARG A 302 15.45 -1.84 -11.93
C ARG A 302 15.52 -2.90 -13.01
N SER A 303 14.55 -2.99 -13.90
CA SER A 303 14.56 -3.96 -15.01
C SER A 303 15.71 -3.75 -15.97
N ASP A 304 16.14 -2.50 -16.19
CA ASP A 304 17.33 -2.16 -16.99
C ASP A 304 18.64 -2.75 -16.45
N LEU A 305 18.73 -2.89 -15.13
CA LEU A 305 19.93 -3.45 -14.49
C LEU A 305 19.99 -4.97 -14.62
N LEU A 306 18.84 -5.62 -14.85
CA LEU A 306 18.76 -7.08 -15.02
C LEU A 306 18.86 -7.51 -16.48
N TYR A 307 18.35 -6.69 -17.39
CA TYR A 307 18.32 -6.94 -18.82
C TYR A 307 18.89 -5.71 -19.55
N PRO A 308 20.24 -5.48 -19.45
CA PRO A 308 20.82 -4.41 -20.24
C PRO A 308 20.48 -4.66 -21.72
N PRO A 309 20.07 -3.62 -22.48
CA PRO A 309 19.81 -3.79 -23.90
C PRO A 309 21.03 -4.47 -24.54
N MET A 310 20.82 -5.58 -25.24
CA MET A 310 21.89 -6.21 -26.01
C MET A 310 22.46 -5.13 -26.93
N MET A 311 23.70 -4.71 -26.65
CA MET A 311 24.43 -3.90 -27.63
C MET A 311 24.57 -4.77 -28.88
N ILE A 312 23.79 -4.45 -29.91
CA ILE A 312 23.98 -5.00 -31.24
C ILE A 312 25.34 -4.42 -31.70
N VAL A 313 26.36 -5.27 -31.65
CA VAL A 313 27.68 -4.99 -32.24
C VAL A 313 27.62 -5.25 -33.72
#